data_e9de6b4afb4a3ec27784f265bb123762
#
_entry.id   e9de6b4afb4a3ec27784f265bb123762
#
_cell.length_a   1.000
_cell.length_b   1.000
_cell.length_c   1.000
_cell.angle_alpha   90.00
_cell.angle_beta   90.00
_cell.angle_gamma   90.00
#
_symmetry.space_group_name_H-M   'P 1'
#
loop_
_entity.id
_entity.type
_entity.pdbx_description
1 polymer ?
#
loop_
_entity_poly.entity_id
_entity_poly.type
_entity_poly.pdbx_seq_one_letter_code
_entity_poly.pdbx_strand_id
1 'polypeptide(L)'
;MTNVVVVGSQWGDEGKGKIVDWLSERADIVVRYQGGHNAGHTLVIDGTSYKLSLLPSGVVRPGKMAVIGNGVVVDPHALIAEIGRLEAQGVTVTPDNLRIADNATLILSLHRELDAMREDAASNSGTKIGTTRRGIGPAYEDKVGRRAIRVMDLADIESLSGKVDRILTHHNALRRGLGVAEVSHQAIMDELTSIADRVLPFRDTVWLFLDKERRKGARILFEGAQGSLLDIDHGTYPFVTSSNTVAGQAAAGSGMGPGSLGYILGITKAYTTRVGEGPFPTELTDEIGQFLGEKGHEFGTVTGRKRRCGWFDAALVRQSVATNGITGIALTKLDVLDGLEELKICVGYMLDGEQIDHLPASQGAQARVEPIYVTLEGWKESTVGARSWADLPAQAIKYVRQVEELIGAPVALLSTSPERDDTILVTDPFED
;
A
#
# COMPACT_ATOMS: atom_id res chain seq x y z
N MET A 1 -1.21 18.57 -18.06
CA MET A 1 -0.66 17.21 -17.76
C MET A 1 -1.08 16.84 -16.36
N THR A 2 -1.74 15.73 -16.22
CA THR A 2 -2.37 15.29 -14.98
C THR A 2 -1.41 14.43 -14.17
N ASN A 3 -1.32 14.67 -12.86
CA ASN A 3 -0.65 13.75 -11.94
C ASN A 3 -1.54 12.53 -11.69
N VAL A 4 -0.97 11.43 -11.22
CA VAL A 4 -1.70 10.20 -10.94
C VAL A 4 -1.43 9.74 -9.52
N VAL A 5 -2.50 9.45 -8.77
CA VAL A 5 -2.41 8.80 -7.46
C VAL A 5 -2.88 7.35 -7.60
N VAL A 6 -2.05 6.40 -7.22
CA VAL A 6 -2.40 4.98 -7.17
C VAL A 6 -2.72 4.57 -5.74
N VAL A 7 -3.92 4.03 -5.54
CA VAL A 7 -4.37 3.47 -4.27
C VAL A 7 -4.89 2.04 -4.44
N GLY A 8 -4.70 1.19 -3.45
CA GLY A 8 -5.42 -0.08 -3.39
C GLY A 8 -6.85 0.15 -2.93
N SER A 9 -7.84 -0.38 -3.61
CA SER A 9 -9.25 -0.20 -3.27
C SER A 9 -9.80 -1.23 -2.29
N GLN A 10 -9.02 -2.26 -1.94
CA GLN A 10 -9.41 -3.38 -1.08
C GLN A 10 -8.46 -3.47 0.13
N TRP A 11 -8.11 -4.68 0.59
CA TRP A 11 -7.18 -4.91 1.72
C TRP A 11 -5.70 -5.06 1.33
N GLY A 12 -5.26 -4.41 0.27
CA GLY A 12 -3.91 -4.59 -0.25
C GLY A 12 -3.80 -5.84 -1.15
N ASP A 13 -2.60 -6.08 -1.67
CA ASP A 13 -2.32 -7.22 -2.57
C ASP A 13 -3.17 -7.28 -3.85
N GLU A 14 -3.72 -6.14 -4.28
CA GLU A 14 -4.53 -6.02 -5.50
C GLU A 14 -3.71 -6.14 -6.81
N GLY A 15 -2.40 -6.34 -6.73
CA GLY A 15 -1.53 -6.38 -7.90
C GLY A 15 -1.00 -5.00 -8.33
N LYS A 16 -0.91 -4.05 -7.38
CA LYS A 16 -0.41 -2.69 -7.62
C LYS A 16 0.93 -2.64 -8.35
N GLY A 17 1.85 -3.57 -8.04
CA GLY A 17 3.21 -3.55 -8.59
C GLY A 17 3.24 -3.50 -10.12
N LYS A 18 2.47 -4.32 -10.81
CA LYS A 18 2.38 -4.34 -12.28
C LYS A 18 1.92 -2.98 -12.84
N ILE A 19 0.85 -2.45 -12.27
CA ILE A 19 0.24 -1.20 -12.74
C ILE A 19 1.13 0.01 -12.44
N VAL A 20 1.73 0.04 -11.24
CA VAL A 20 2.69 1.10 -10.87
C VAL A 20 3.93 1.04 -11.76
N ASP A 21 4.43 -0.16 -12.09
CA ASP A 21 5.53 -0.32 -13.03
C ASP A 21 5.19 0.24 -14.41
N TRP A 22 4.01 -0.10 -14.95
CA TRP A 22 3.52 0.42 -16.23
C TRP A 22 3.37 1.95 -16.21
N LEU A 23 2.84 2.53 -15.13
CA LEU A 23 2.70 3.98 -14.95
C LEU A 23 4.04 4.68 -14.73
N SER A 24 4.98 4.07 -14.01
CA SER A 24 6.28 4.67 -13.68
C SER A 24 7.13 4.94 -14.90
N GLU A 25 6.94 4.19 -15.99
CA GLU A 25 7.57 4.48 -17.27
C GLU A 25 7.12 5.82 -17.88
N ARG A 26 5.85 6.18 -17.65
CA ARG A 26 5.22 7.40 -18.16
C ARG A 26 5.40 8.60 -17.25
N ALA A 27 5.68 8.37 -15.98
CA ALA A 27 5.96 9.42 -15.00
C ALA A 27 7.39 9.93 -15.10
N ASP A 28 7.62 11.16 -14.69
CA ASP A 28 8.96 11.74 -14.53
C ASP A 28 9.44 11.56 -13.08
N ILE A 29 8.51 11.60 -12.14
CA ILE A 29 8.77 11.46 -10.70
C ILE A 29 7.81 10.43 -10.10
N VAL A 30 8.33 9.52 -9.26
CA VAL A 30 7.53 8.55 -8.50
C VAL A 30 7.70 8.81 -7.00
N VAL A 31 6.58 9.04 -6.31
CA VAL A 31 6.56 9.46 -4.89
C VAL A 31 5.88 8.42 -4.02
N ARG A 32 6.60 7.85 -3.05
CA ARG A 32 6.00 7.13 -1.91
C ARG A 32 5.58 8.15 -0.86
N TYR A 33 4.34 8.12 -0.43
CA TYR A 33 3.77 9.16 0.44
C TYR A 33 3.26 8.67 1.80
N GLN A 34 3.23 7.36 2.05
CA GLN A 34 2.79 6.77 3.32
C GLN A 34 3.36 5.36 3.52
N GLY A 35 3.16 4.81 4.73
CA GLY A 35 3.66 3.48 5.10
C GLY A 35 5.15 3.51 5.41
N GLY A 36 5.81 2.42 5.17
CA GLY A 36 7.24 2.23 5.35
C GLY A 36 7.71 1.00 4.57
N HIS A 37 8.73 0.33 5.07
CA HIS A 37 9.27 -0.89 4.44
C HIS A 37 8.44 -2.16 4.72
N ASN A 38 7.24 -2.02 5.31
CA ASN A 38 6.27 -3.11 5.49
C ASN A 38 5.52 -3.47 4.21
N ALA A 39 5.51 -2.61 3.19
CA ALA A 39 4.94 -2.89 1.89
C ALA A 39 6.04 -3.43 0.96
N GLY A 40 5.89 -4.65 0.47
CA GLY A 40 6.81 -5.22 -0.51
C GLY A 40 6.11 -5.45 -1.84
N HIS A 41 6.77 -5.10 -2.95
CA HIS A 41 6.32 -5.45 -4.29
C HIS A 41 7.50 -5.85 -5.16
N THR A 42 7.22 -6.63 -6.17
CA THR A 42 8.21 -7.09 -7.14
C THR A 42 7.92 -6.45 -8.48
N LEU A 43 8.94 -5.89 -9.09
CA LEU A 43 8.94 -5.41 -10.47
C LEU A 43 9.74 -6.39 -11.32
N VAL A 44 9.31 -6.62 -12.55
CA VAL A 44 10.07 -7.41 -13.52
C VAL A 44 10.34 -6.51 -14.72
N ILE A 45 11.60 -6.18 -14.94
CA ILE A 45 12.06 -5.30 -16.04
C ILE A 45 13.09 -6.08 -16.83
N ASP A 46 12.86 -6.28 -18.12
CA ASP A 46 13.75 -7.01 -19.04
C ASP A 46 14.20 -8.39 -18.47
N GLY A 47 13.24 -9.11 -17.85
CA GLY A 47 13.48 -10.42 -17.24
C GLY A 47 14.17 -10.38 -15.88
N THR A 48 14.58 -9.21 -15.38
CA THR A 48 15.19 -9.06 -14.05
C THR A 48 14.15 -8.67 -13.01
N SER A 49 14.12 -9.41 -11.89
CA SER A 49 13.21 -9.15 -10.78
C SER A 49 13.84 -8.23 -9.73
N TYR A 50 13.18 -7.12 -9.45
CA TYR A 50 13.54 -6.17 -8.40
C TYR A 50 12.52 -6.22 -7.27
N LYS A 51 12.98 -6.55 -6.07
CA LYS A 51 12.13 -6.59 -4.86
C LYS A 51 12.30 -5.29 -4.09
N LEU A 52 11.28 -4.43 -4.14
CA LEU A 52 11.24 -3.14 -3.44
C LEU A 52 10.36 -3.21 -2.21
N SER A 53 10.73 -2.47 -1.18
CA SER A 53 9.97 -2.35 0.06
C SER A 53 9.74 -0.88 0.47
N LEU A 54 10.80 -0.09 0.52
CA LEU A 54 10.78 1.31 0.92
C LEU A 54 10.97 2.25 -0.28
N LEU A 55 11.85 1.87 -1.21
CA LEU A 55 12.16 2.67 -2.38
C LEU A 55 10.97 2.72 -3.35
N PRO A 56 10.67 3.90 -3.94
CA PRO A 56 9.66 4.02 -4.99
C PRO A 56 10.03 3.24 -6.25
N SER A 57 9.03 2.76 -6.98
CA SER A 57 9.21 1.96 -8.21
C SER A 57 10.05 2.63 -9.29
N GLY A 58 10.06 3.96 -9.35
CA GLY A 58 10.85 4.72 -10.31
C GLY A 58 12.37 4.56 -10.17
N VAL A 59 12.88 4.12 -9.00
CA VAL A 59 14.33 4.05 -8.72
C VAL A 59 15.07 3.08 -9.64
N VAL A 60 14.40 2.03 -10.12
CA VAL A 60 14.99 1.03 -11.03
C VAL A 60 14.93 1.42 -12.51
N ARG A 61 14.38 2.60 -12.82
CA ARG A 61 14.22 3.08 -14.18
C ARG A 61 15.15 4.27 -14.48
N PRO A 62 15.99 4.17 -15.50
CA PRO A 62 16.87 5.29 -15.89
C PRO A 62 16.10 6.58 -16.17
N GLY A 63 16.63 7.70 -15.70
CA GLY A 63 16.08 9.03 -15.95
C GLY A 63 14.82 9.38 -15.13
N LYS A 64 14.40 8.53 -14.19
CA LYS A 64 13.28 8.81 -13.29
C LYS A 64 13.79 9.28 -11.93
N MET A 65 13.02 10.18 -11.31
CA MET A 65 13.29 10.63 -9.94
C MET A 65 12.39 9.84 -8.98
N ALA A 66 12.98 9.18 -8.00
CA ALA A 66 12.31 8.52 -6.89
C ALA A 66 12.27 9.46 -5.67
N VAL A 67 11.11 9.56 -5.01
CA VAL A 67 10.94 10.45 -3.87
C VAL A 67 10.25 9.72 -2.72
N ILE A 68 10.85 9.78 -1.53
CA ILE A 68 10.24 9.35 -0.29
C ILE A 68 9.71 10.60 0.43
N GLY A 69 8.38 10.71 0.49
CA GLY A 69 7.68 11.84 1.10
C GLY A 69 7.66 11.80 2.63
N ASN A 70 7.28 12.90 3.23
CA ASN A 70 7.22 13.08 4.69
C ASN A 70 6.16 12.22 5.39
N GLY A 71 5.23 11.65 4.65
CA GLY A 71 4.23 10.72 5.19
C GLY A 71 4.78 9.33 5.45
N VAL A 72 5.92 8.97 4.86
CA VAL A 72 6.59 7.69 5.07
C VAL A 72 7.34 7.68 6.40
N VAL A 73 7.35 6.54 7.09
CA VAL A 73 8.28 6.27 8.19
C VAL A 73 9.45 5.45 7.65
N VAL A 74 10.65 5.99 7.78
CA VAL A 74 11.86 5.50 7.12
C VAL A 74 12.72 4.71 8.10
N ASP A 75 12.87 3.40 7.86
CA ASP A 75 13.89 2.61 8.54
C ASP A 75 15.22 2.82 7.79
N PRO A 76 16.21 3.51 8.38
CA PRO A 76 17.46 3.84 7.69
C PRO A 76 18.30 2.61 7.38
N HIS A 77 18.29 1.60 8.24
CA HIS A 77 19.02 0.35 7.98
C HIS A 77 18.39 -0.46 6.85
N ALA A 78 17.05 -0.51 6.81
CA ALA A 78 16.33 -1.16 5.71
C ALA A 78 16.55 -0.42 4.38
N LEU A 79 16.56 0.92 4.40
CA LEU A 79 16.87 1.77 3.24
C LEU A 79 18.26 1.46 2.68
N ILE A 80 19.27 1.52 3.54
CA ILE A 80 20.68 1.26 3.17
C ILE A 80 20.84 -0.15 2.60
N ALA A 81 20.23 -1.14 3.24
CA ALA A 81 20.27 -2.52 2.76
C ALA A 81 19.54 -2.70 1.41
N GLU A 82 18.43 -2.00 1.19
CA GLU A 82 17.68 -2.03 -0.07
C GLU A 82 18.47 -1.38 -1.20
N ILE A 83 19.10 -0.22 -0.96
CA ILE A 83 20.00 0.43 -1.91
C ILE A 83 21.14 -0.52 -2.29
N GLY A 84 21.84 -1.12 -1.32
CA GLY A 84 22.94 -2.05 -1.60
C GLY A 84 22.52 -3.29 -2.41
N ARG A 85 21.30 -3.80 -2.22
CA ARG A 85 20.76 -4.90 -3.06
C ARG A 85 20.54 -4.47 -4.52
N LEU A 86 20.02 -3.25 -4.73
CA LEU A 86 19.81 -2.71 -6.06
C LEU A 86 21.14 -2.41 -6.77
N GLU A 87 22.12 -1.86 -6.06
CA GLU A 87 23.47 -1.62 -6.58
C GLU A 87 24.15 -2.94 -6.99
N ALA A 88 23.98 -4.00 -6.22
CA ALA A 88 24.47 -5.33 -6.59
C ALA A 88 23.78 -5.93 -7.83
N GLN A 89 22.58 -5.42 -8.19
CA GLN A 89 21.87 -5.75 -9.43
C GLN A 89 22.15 -4.77 -10.58
N GLY A 90 23.09 -3.82 -10.41
CA GLY A 90 23.50 -2.85 -11.43
C GLY A 90 22.66 -1.58 -11.48
N VAL A 91 21.77 -1.34 -10.50
CA VAL A 91 20.99 -0.12 -10.39
C VAL A 91 21.78 0.92 -9.60
N THR A 92 22.06 2.07 -10.19
CA THR A 92 22.73 3.18 -9.50
C THR A 92 21.71 3.98 -8.70
N VAL A 93 21.93 4.15 -7.38
CA VAL A 93 21.09 4.95 -6.50
C VAL A 93 21.91 6.08 -5.87
N THR A 94 21.62 7.30 -6.29
CA THR A 94 22.36 8.51 -5.86
C THR A 94 21.37 9.64 -5.54
N PRO A 95 21.85 10.75 -4.95
CA PRO A 95 21.02 11.94 -4.79
C PRO A 95 20.45 12.51 -6.08
N ASP A 96 20.97 12.13 -7.25
CA ASP A 96 20.46 12.59 -8.55
C ASP A 96 19.16 11.85 -8.96
N ASN A 97 18.88 10.67 -8.39
CA ASN A 97 17.69 9.90 -8.71
C ASN A 97 16.87 9.44 -7.48
N LEU A 98 17.30 9.78 -6.26
CA LEU A 98 16.53 9.54 -5.03
C LEU A 98 16.55 10.79 -4.15
N ARG A 99 15.37 11.19 -3.67
CA ARG A 99 15.18 12.24 -2.64
C ARG A 99 14.38 11.69 -1.46
N ILE A 100 14.72 12.13 -0.26
CA ILE A 100 14.02 11.79 0.98
C ILE A 100 13.63 13.08 1.69
N ALA A 101 12.36 13.21 2.05
CA ALA A 101 11.88 14.38 2.76
C ALA A 101 12.65 14.61 4.07
N ASP A 102 13.17 15.81 4.24
CA ASP A 102 13.90 16.22 5.43
C ASP A 102 13.09 16.03 6.72
N ASN A 103 11.77 16.18 6.65
CA ASN A 103 10.84 16.02 7.75
C ASN A 103 10.21 14.62 7.85
N ALA A 104 10.69 13.61 7.12
CA ALA A 104 10.27 12.22 7.28
C ALA A 104 10.75 11.65 8.62
N THR A 105 9.90 10.85 9.26
CA THR A 105 10.18 10.21 10.56
C THR A 105 11.06 8.99 10.39
N LEU A 106 12.05 8.82 11.25
CA LEU A 106 12.90 7.63 11.29
C LEU A 106 12.28 6.51 12.15
N ILE A 107 12.42 5.29 11.68
CA ILE A 107 12.20 4.08 12.49
C ILE A 107 13.54 3.70 13.12
N LEU A 108 13.56 3.56 14.44
CA LEU A 108 14.73 3.16 15.22
C LEU A 108 14.56 1.73 15.75
N SER A 109 15.64 1.14 16.26
CA SER A 109 15.63 -0.19 16.87
C SER A 109 14.57 -0.33 17.95
N LEU A 110 14.41 0.69 18.80
CA LEU A 110 13.39 0.73 19.87
C LEU A 110 11.94 0.61 19.35
N HIS A 111 11.64 1.11 18.15
CA HIS A 111 10.32 0.95 17.53
C HIS A 111 10.05 -0.49 17.10
N ARG A 112 11.06 -1.15 16.48
CA ARG A 112 10.96 -2.55 16.05
C ARG A 112 10.79 -3.48 17.24
N GLU A 113 11.57 -3.26 18.29
CA GLU A 113 11.46 -4.03 19.53
C GLU A 113 10.10 -3.87 20.20
N LEU A 114 9.57 -2.64 20.29
CA LEU A 114 8.26 -2.38 20.86
C LEU A 114 7.14 -3.04 20.03
N ASP A 115 7.20 -2.99 18.71
CA ASP A 115 6.23 -3.63 17.82
C ASP A 115 6.25 -5.16 18.02
N ALA A 116 7.42 -5.77 18.10
CA ALA A 116 7.58 -7.19 18.36
C ALA A 116 7.02 -7.60 19.74
N MET A 117 7.36 -6.85 20.80
CA MET A 117 6.87 -7.12 22.17
C MET A 117 5.34 -7.04 22.26
N ARG A 118 4.73 -6.04 21.62
CA ARG A 118 3.27 -5.88 21.60
C ARG A 118 2.58 -7.02 20.86
N GLU A 119 3.11 -7.42 19.73
CA GLU A 119 2.54 -8.51 18.93
C GLU A 119 2.69 -9.87 19.64
N ASP A 120 3.79 -10.10 20.36
CA ASP A 120 3.99 -11.30 21.17
C ASP A 120 3.03 -11.34 22.36
N ALA A 121 2.85 -10.22 23.06
CA ALA A 121 1.89 -10.11 24.15
C ALA A 121 0.43 -10.33 23.66
N ALA A 122 0.08 -9.74 22.52
CA ALA A 122 -1.23 -9.87 21.89
C ALA A 122 -1.50 -11.31 21.40
N SER A 123 -0.48 -12.05 21.00
CA SER A 123 -0.61 -13.46 20.62
C SER A 123 -1.06 -14.33 21.80
N ASN A 124 -0.63 -14.01 23.02
CA ASN A 124 -0.99 -14.72 24.24
C ASN A 124 -2.41 -14.38 24.75
N SER A 125 -2.95 -13.22 24.38
CA SER A 125 -4.28 -12.73 24.79
C SER A 125 -5.38 -12.92 23.74
N GLY A 126 -5.06 -13.44 22.56
CA GLY A 126 -6.02 -13.59 21.45
C GLY A 126 -6.41 -12.27 20.77
N THR A 127 -5.66 -11.19 20.99
CA THR A 127 -5.92 -9.85 20.43
C THR A 127 -4.93 -9.47 19.32
N LYS A 128 -4.31 -10.45 18.69
CA LYS A 128 -3.30 -10.29 17.65
C LYS A 128 -3.85 -9.52 16.46
N ILE A 129 -3.08 -8.50 16.01
CA ILE A 129 -3.38 -7.73 14.79
C ILE A 129 -2.72 -8.38 13.57
N GLY A 130 -1.57 -9.02 13.73
CA GLY A 130 -0.79 -9.63 12.65
C GLY A 130 0.19 -8.63 12.03
N THR A 131 0.82 -7.78 12.84
CA THR A 131 1.80 -6.78 12.37
C THR A 131 3.02 -7.44 11.72
N THR A 132 3.76 -6.66 10.93
CA THR A 132 5.01 -7.13 10.30
C THR A 132 6.22 -7.05 11.24
N ARG A 133 6.04 -6.55 12.48
CA ARG A 133 7.09 -6.34 13.50
C ARG A 133 8.23 -5.43 13.01
N ARG A 134 7.91 -4.46 12.15
CA ARG A 134 8.90 -3.55 11.55
C ARG A 134 8.93 -2.16 12.18
N GLY A 135 8.20 -1.98 13.29
CA GLY A 135 8.18 -0.72 14.04
C GLY A 135 7.37 0.39 13.39
N ILE A 136 6.52 0.07 12.40
CA ILE A 136 5.73 1.07 11.67
C ILE A 136 4.77 1.81 12.61
N GLY A 137 3.96 1.06 13.38
CA GLY A 137 3.01 1.63 14.33
C GLY A 137 3.67 2.51 15.38
N PRO A 138 4.65 2.01 16.13
CA PRO A 138 5.38 2.81 17.12
C PRO A 138 6.02 4.08 16.56
N ALA A 139 6.55 4.05 15.32
CA ALA A 139 7.11 5.24 14.69
C ALA A 139 6.03 6.30 14.35
N TYR A 140 4.84 5.87 13.89
CA TYR A 140 3.70 6.78 13.71
C TYR A 140 3.17 7.31 15.04
N GLU A 141 3.13 6.50 16.12
CA GLU A 141 2.79 6.98 17.47
C GLU A 141 3.74 8.09 17.91
N ASP A 142 5.04 7.95 17.68
CA ASP A 142 6.03 8.96 18.04
C ASP A 142 5.92 10.20 17.16
N LYS A 143 5.58 10.05 15.89
CA LYS A 143 5.30 11.17 14.97
C LYS A 143 4.16 12.04 15.50
N VAL A 144 2.99 11.45 15.78
CA VAL A 144 1.83 12.19 16.28
C VAL A 144 2.00 12.63 17.74
N GLY A 145 2.80 11.89 18.52
CA GLY A 145 3.25 12.25 19.88
C GLY A 145 4.30 13.38 19.91
N ARG A 146 4.77 13.86 18.76
CA ARG A 146 5.72 14.97 18.59
C ARG A 146 7.06 14.75 19.29
N ARG A 147 7.51 13.47 19.34
CA ARG A 147 8.81 13.05 19.91
C ARG A 147 9.69 12.28 18.90
N ALA A 148 9.18 12.09 17.67
CA ALA A 148 9.91 11.40 16.62
C ALA A 148 11.20 12.13 16.25
N ILE A 149 12.22 11.36 15.90
CA ILE A 149 13.44 11.81 15.25
C ILE A 149 13.20 11.78 13.74
N ARG A 150 13.57 12.86 13.05
CA ARG A 150 13.38 13.04 11.60
C ARG A 150 14.70 13.00 10.86
N VAL A 151 14.66 12.82 9.55
CA VAL A 151 15.85 12.79 8.69
C VAL A 151 16.72 14.04 8.87
N MET A 152 16.12 15.23 8.94
CA MET A 152 16.85 16.49 9.13
C MET A 152 17.63 16.57 10.46
N ASP A 153 17.17 15.85 11.48
CA ASP A 153 17.78 15.89 12.82
C ASP A 153 19.18 15.23 12.82
N LEU A 154 19.45 14.33 11.87
CA LEU A 154 20.77 13.72 11.70
C LEU A 154 21.88 14.72 11.35
N ALA A 155 21.53 15.92 10.86
CA ALA A 155 22.50 16.94 10.48
C ALA A 155 22.96 17.81 11.67
N ASP A 156 22.30 17.72 12.83
CA ASP A 156 22.59 18.53 14.01
C ASP A 156 22.69 17.62 15.25
N ILE A 157 23.89 17.12 15.49
CA ILE A 157 24.19 16.16 16.56
C ILE A 157 23.98 16.78 17.96
N GLU A 158 24.19 18.10 18.11
CA GLU A 158 24.01 18.76 19.41
C GLU A 158 22.54 18.76 19.81
N SER A 159 21.65 19.15 18.91
CA SER A 159 20.21 19.14 19.17
C SER A 159 19.62 17.71 19.18
N LEU A 160 20.24 16.76 18.49
CA LEU A 160 19.83 15.37 18.41
C LEU A 160 19.85 14.69 19.79
N SER A 161 20.88 14.94 20.62
CA SER A 161 20.99 14.39 21.98
C SER A 161 19.75 14.66 22.83
N GLY A 162 19.25 15.91 22.85
CA GLY A 162 18.04 16.25 23.61
C GLY A 162 16.75 15.62 23.04
N LYS A 163 16.72 15.32 21.74
CA LYS A 163 15.59 14.60 21.12
C LYS A 163 15.62 13.12 21.50
N VAL A 164 16.81 12.52 21.58
CA VAL A 164 17.01 11.16 22.08
C VAL A 164 16.56 11.04 23.53
N ASP A 165 16.90 11.98 24.41
CA ASP A 165 16.40 11.98 25.79
C ASP A 165 14.86 12.02 25.85
N ARG A 166 14.24 12.83 25.01
CA ARG A 166 12.77 12.94 24.97
C ARG A 166 12.09 11.65 24.53
N ILE A 167 12.58 10.98 23.48
CA ILE A 167 12.00 9.73 23.00
C ILE A 167 12.24 8.62 24.02
N LEU A 168 13.42 8.54 24.62
CA LEU A 168 13.77 7.54 25.63
C LEU A 168 12.97 7.70 26.92
N THR A 169 12.67 8.93 27.35
CA THR A 169 11.78 9.18 28.51
C THR A 169 10.46 8.43 28.35
N HIS A 170 9.85 8.46 27.16
CA HIS A 170 8.63 7.76 26.86
C HIS A 170 8.83 6.24 26.73
N HIS A 171 9.78 5.81 25.90
CA HIS A 171 9.99 4.39 25.62
C HIS A 171 10.47 3.62 26.86
N ASN A 172 11.36 4.20 27.66
CA ASN A 172 11.86 3.54 28.86
C ASN A 172 10.79 3.47 29.98
N ALA A 173 9.86 4.43 30.03
CA ALA A 173 8.70 4.33 30.91
C ALA A 173 7.80 3.11 30.53
N LEU A 174 7.54 2.92 29.23
CA LEU A 174 6.81 1.76 28.71
C LEU A 174 7.57 0.45 28.99
N ARG A 175 8.89 0.44 28.73
CA ARG A 175 9.74 -0.74 28.95
C ARG A 175 9.77 -1.17 30.40
N ARG A 176 9.86 -0.21 31.34
CA ARG A 176 9.73 -0.50 32.80
C ARG A 176 8.37 -1.13 33.12
N GLY A 177 7.29 -0.58 32.57
CA GLY A 177 5.93 -1.13 32.76
C GLY A 177 5.76 -2.53 32.19
N LEU A 178 6.49 -2.88 31.14
CA LEU A 178 6.49 -4.20 30.52
C LEU A 178 7.53 -5.16 31.15
N GLY A 179 8.31 -4.72 32.13
CA GLY A 179 9.32 -5.54 32.79
C GLY A 179 10.53 -5.88 31.93
N VAL A 180 10.83 -5.07 30.91
CA VAL A 180 11.98 -5.27 30.00
C VAL A 180 13.04 -4.20 30.21
N ALA A 181 14.29 -4.50 29.79
CA ALA A 181 15.44 -3.61 29.98
C ALA A 181 15.25 -2.27 29.26
N GLU A 182 15.71 -1.20 29.88
CA GLU A 182 15.73 0.15 29.27
C GLU A 182 16.78 0.20 28.15
N VAL A 183 16.54 1.10 27.18
CA VAL A 183 17.50 1.43 26.12
C VAL A 183 18.35 2.60 26.60
N SER A 184 19.66 2.52 26.43
CA SER A 184 20.56 3.60 26.81
C SER A 184 20.57 4.72 25.76
N HIS A 185 20.79 5.94 26.22
CA HIS A 185 20.98 7.12 25.36
C HIS A 185 22.10 6.88 24.32
N GLN A 186 23.24 6.36 24.79
CA GLN A 186 24.39 6.10 23.93
C GLN A 186 24.06 5.12 22.79
N ALA A 187 23.29 4.05 23.06
CA ALA A 187 22.92 3.09 22.03
C ALA A 187 22.14 3.73 20.88
N ILE A 188 21.21 4.63 21.18
CA ILE A 188 20.45 5.35 20.15
C ILE A 188 21.31 6.38 19.43
N MET A 189 22.18 7.09 20.15
CA MET A 189 23.12 8.04 19.52
C MET A 189 24.08 7.32 18.57
N ASP A 190 24.61 6.16 18.95
CA ASP A 190 25.49 5.33 18.09
C ASP A 190 24.75 4.84 16.86
N GLU A 191 23.49 4.36 17.02
CA GLU A 191 22.63 3.97 15.91
C GLU A 191 22.46 5.13 14.91
N LEU A 192 22.07 6.30 15.39
CA LEU A 192 21.81 7.47 14.55
C LEU A 192 23.07 8.00 13.86
N THR A 193 24.19 8.06 14.59
CA THR A 193 25.47 8.51 14.04
C THR A 193 25.98 7.57 12.95
N SER A 194 25.81 6.27 13.14
CA SER A 194 26.28 5.25 12.18
C SER A 194 25.61 5.32 10.81
N ILE A 195 24.39 5.88 10.74
CA ILE A 195 23.61 5.95 9.50
C ILE A 195 23.60 7.34 8.87
N ALA A 196 24.01 8.38 9.60
CA ALA A 196 23.84 9.77 9.19
C ALA A 196 24.48 10.07 7.83
N ASP A 197 25.76 9.73 7.64
CA ASP A 197 26.52 9.99 6.41
C ASP A 197 25.94 9.26 5.17
N ARG A 198 25.19 8.18 5.39
CA ARG A 198 24.56 7.41 4.31
C ARG A 198 23.14 7.87 3.96
N VAL A 199 22.45 8.54 4.88
CA VAL A 199 21.06 9.00 4.70
C VAL A 199 21.00 10.47 4.29
N LEU A 200 21.82 11.31 4.93
CA LEU A 200 21.83 12.77 4.71
C LEU A 200 22.05 13.21 3.25
N PRO A 201 22.85 12.52 2.42
CA PRO A 201 22.99 12.91 1.02
C PRO A 201 21.68 12.92 0.23
N PHE A 202 20.71 12.09 0.60
CA PHE A 202 19.41 12.00 -0.06
C PHE A 202 18.37 13.01 0.46
N ARG A 203 18.69 13.72 1.55
CA ARG A 203 17.78 14.68 2.19
C ARG A 203 17.44 15.85 1.29
N ASP A 204 16.15 16.16 1.17
CA ASP A 204 15.69 17.34 0.44
C ASP A 204 14.41 17.93 1.07
N THR A 205 14.14 19.21 0.78
CA THR A 205 12.86 19.87 1.07
C THR A 205 11.84 19.45 -0.01
N VAL A 206 11.32 18.22 0.13
CA VAL A 206 10.56 17.51 -0.91
C VAL A 206 9.35 18.29 -1.42
N TRP A 207 8.57 18.96 -0.54
CA TRP A 207 7.42 19.75 -0.99
C TRP A 207 7.82 20.87 -1.97
N LEU A 208 8.97 21.53 -1.72
CA LEU A 208 9.48 22.58 -2.60
C LEU A 208 10.01 22.01 -3.92
N PHE A 209 10.72 20.88 -3.85
CA PHE A 209 11.20 20.16 -5.02
C PHE A 209 10.01 19.77 -5.93
N LEU A 210 9.00 19.10 -5.38
CA LEU A 210 7.83 18.64 -6.15
C LEU A 210 7.02 19.80 -6.75
N ASP A 211 6.83 20.91 -6.01
CA ASP A 211 6.13 22.09 -6.57
C ASP A 211 6.90 22.71 -7.74
N LYS A 212 8.24 22.82 -7.62
CA LYS A 212 9.08 23.31 -8.74
C LYS A 212 8.99 22.43 -9.96
N GLU A 213 9.08 21.12 -9.81
CA GLU A 213 9.03 20.17 -10.93
C GLU A 213 7.64 20.14 -11.57
N ARG A 214 6.58 20.15 -10.77
CA ARG A 214 5.20 20.25 -11.26
C ARG A 214 4.99 21.52 -12.10
N ARG A 215 5.51 22.66 -11.66
CA ARG A 215 5.43 23.93 -12.44
C ARG A 215 6.18 23.88 -13.77
N LYS A 216 7.17 23.01 -13.89
CA LYS A 216 7.87 22.75 -15.17
C LYS A 216 7.10 21.76 -16.06
N GLY A 217 6.00 21.20 -15.58
CA GLY A 217 5.17 20.24 -16.31
C GLY A 217 5.57 18.78 -16.09
N ALA A 218 6.35 18.47 -15.06
CA ALA A 218 6.68 17.08 -14.72
C ALA A 218 5.42 16.29 -14.34
N ARG A 219 5.32 15.05 -14.81
CA ARG A 219 4.28 14.09 -14.47
C ARG A 219 4.67 13.35 -13.20
N ILE A 220 3.85 13.50 -12.16
CA ILE A 220 4.11 12.89 -10.85
C ILE A 220 3.17 11.71 -10.64
N LEU A 221 3.75 10.55 -10.34
CA LEU A 221 3.05 9.35 -9.90
C LEU A 221 3.16 9.22 -8.38
N PHE A 222 2.06 9.30 -7.67
CA PHE A 222 2.00 9.02 -6.24
C PHE A 222 1.69 7.53 -6.02
N GLU A 223 2.68 6.81 -5.54
CA GLU A 223 2.62 5.36 -5.31
C GLU A 223 2.15 5.07 -3.89
N GLY A 224 0.88 4.64 -3.74
CA GLY A 224 0.32 4.19 -2.47
C GLY A 224 0.75 2.77 -2.11
N ALA A 225 0.79 2.50 -0.83
CA ALA A 225 1.03 1.18 -0.25
C ALA A 225 -0.22 0.68 0.48
N GLN A 226 -0.32 -0.63 0.73
CA GLN A 226 -1.47 -1.28 1.35
C GLN A 226 -2.76 -1.09 0.51
N GLY A 227 -3.91 -0.91 1.16
CA GLY A 227 -5.20 -0.69 0.51
C GLY A 227 -6.14 0.11 1.40
N SER A 228 -7.19 0.69 0.83
CA SER A 228 -8.11 1.61 1.51
C SER A 228 -8.81 0.98 2.72
N LEU A 229 -9.07 -0.33 2.68
CA LEU A 229 -9.68 -1.05 3.81
C LEU A 229 -8.69 -1.36 4.95
N LEU A 230 -7.41 -1.04 4.76
CA LEU A 230 -6.37 -1.05 5.79
C LEU A 230 -6.03 0.36 6.31
N ASP A 231 -6.76 1.39 5.88
CA ASP A 231 -6.58 2.76 6.36
C ASP A 231 -6.88 2.86 7.85
N ILE A 232 -6.08 3.64 8.60
CA ILE A 232 -6.22 3.76 10.06
C ILE A 232 -7.57 4.34 10.49
N ASP A 233 -8.16 5.23 9.67
CA ASP A 233 -9.43 5.90 9.96
C ASP A 233 -10.62 5.25 9.25
N HIS A 234 -10.44 4.86 7.98
CA HIS A 234 -11.52 4.41 7.09
C HIS A 234 -11.55 2.89 6.89
N GLY A 235 -10.55 2.18 7.38
CA GLY A 235 -10.44 0.72 7.25
C GLY A 235 -11.19 -0.07 8.33
N THR A 236 -10.96 -1.38 8.33
CA THR A 236 -11.58 -2.32 9.28
C THR A 236 -10.83 -2.35 10.60
N TYR A 237 -10.83 -1.23 11.33
CA TYR A 237 -10.16 -1.06 12.61
C TYR A 237 -10.62 -2.12 13.64
N PRO A 238 -9.72 -2.73 14.46
CA PRO A 238 -8.29 -2.42 14.61
C PRO A 238 -7.36 -3.19 13.63
N PHE A 239 -7.89 -3.98 12.71
CA PHE A 239 -7.14 -4.81 11.76
C PHE A 239 -6.73 -3.98 10.53
N VAL A 240 -5.92 -2.98 10.75
CA VAL A 240 -5.48 -1.95 9.77
C VAL A 240 -3.99 -1.68 9.91
N THR A 241 -3.42 -0.93 8.96
CA THR A 241 -2.08 -0.33 9.12
C THR A 241 -2.16 0.95 9.96
N SER A 242 -1.02 1.47 10.40
CA SER A 242 -0.95 2.65 11.26
C SER A 242 -0.84 3.96 10.48
N SER A 243 -1.13 3.94 9.19
CA SER A 243 -1.11 5.14 8.33
C SER A 243 -2.43 5.31 7.58
N ASN A 244 -2.70 6.55 7.14
CA ASN A 244 -3.73 6.76 6.14
C ASN A 244 -3.24 6.24 4.79
N THR A 245 -4.05 5.40 4.15
CA THR A 245 -3.77 4.78 2.84
C THR A 245 -4.61 5.38 1.72
N VAL A 246 -5.57 6.23 2.08
CA VAL A 246 -6.46 6.94 1.13
C VAL A 246 -5.71 7.97 0.30
N ALA A 247 -6.24 8.31 -0.87
CA ALA A 247 -5.61 9.21 -1.84
C ALA A 247 -5.29 10.60 -1.27
N GLY A 248 -6.11 11.13 -0.36
CA GLY A 248 -5.87 12.40 0.33
C GLY A 248 -4.52 12.46 1.05
N GLN A 249 -4.00 11.32 1.48
CA GLN A 249 -2.69 11.23 2.12
C GLN A 249 -1.54 11.52 1.15
N ALA A 250 -1.73 11.39 -0.16
CA ALA A 250 -0.71 11.76 -1.15
C ALA A 250 -0.37 13.26 -1.05
N ALA A 251 -1.38 14.10 -0.81
CA ALA A 251 -1.15 15.53 -0.57
C ALA A 251 -0.39 15.78 0.74
N ALA A 252 -0.91 15.29 1.86
CA ALA A 252 -0.29 15.50 3.18
C ALA A 252 1.09 14.84 3.30
N GLY A 253 1.25 13.64 2.75
CA GLY A 253 2.47 12.82 2.86
C GLY A 253 3.58 13.19 1.89
N SER A 254 3.32 14.05 0.90
CA SER A 254 4.33 14.61 -0.02
C SER A 254 4.53 16.13 0.14
N GLY A 255 3.59 16.79 0.85
CA GLY A 255 3.56 18.25 0.98
C GLY A 255 3.00 18.97 -0.24
N MET A 256 2.36 18.26 -1.16
CA MET A 256 1.67 18.86 -2.31
C MET A 256 0.28 19.33 -1.92
N GLY A 257 -0.21 20.36 -2.60
CA GLY A 257 -1.61 20.79 -2.41
C GLY A 257 -2.62 19.75 -2.93
N PRO A 258 -3.78 19.54 -2.29
CA PRO A 258 -4.74 18.51 -2.71
C PRO A 258 -5.24 18.70 -4.15
N GLY A 259 -5.36 19.93 -4.65
CA GLY A 259 -5.72 20.22 -6.04
C GLY A 259 -4.65 19.82 -7.07
N SER A 260 -3.49 19.33 -6.64
CA SER A 260 -2.40 18.86 -7.52
C SER A 260 -2.38 17.35 -7.70
N LEU A 261 -3.31 16.59 -7.12
CA LEU A 261 -3.28 15.13 -7.15
C LEU A 261 -3.66 14.55 -8.51
N GLY A 262 -4.55 15.22 -9.25
CA GLY A 262 -4.97 14.83 -10.59
C GLY A 262 -5.85 13.57 -10.60
N TYR A 263 -5.51 12.58 -11.43
CA TYR A 263 -6.28 11.36 -11.59
C TYR A 263 -6.06 10.39 -10.42
N ILE A 264 -7.12 9.87 -9.84
CA ILE A 264 -7.03 8.88 -8.76
C ILE A 264 -7.40 7.52 -9.31
N LEU A 265 -6.40 6.64 -9.41
CA LEU A 265 -6.52 5.29 -9.93
C LEU A 265 -6.63 4.28 -8.79
N GLY A 266 -7.78 3.65 -8.65
CA GLY A 266 -8.02 2.56 -7.71
C GLY A 266 -7.55 1.22 -8.29
N ILE A 267 -6.59 0.55 -7.67
CA ILE A 267 -6.24 -0.82 -8.07
C ILE A 267 -7.20 -1.78 -7.37
N THR A 268 -7.90 -2.56 -8.17
CA THR A 268 -9.01 -3.40 -7.73
C THR A 268 -8.83 -4.81 -8.29
N LYS A 269 -8.82 -5.81 -7.45
CA LYS A 269 -8.76 -7.21 -7.88
C LYS A 269 -10.17 -7.68 -8.25
N ALA A 270 -10.31 -8.50 -9.30
CA ALA A 270 -11.60 -9.03 -9.76
C ALA A 270 -12.30 -9.97 -8.75
N TYR A 271 -11.65 -10.29 -7.64
CA TYR A 271 -12.17 -10.95 -6.46
C TYR A 271 -11.54 -10.31 -5.22
N THR A 272 -11.89 -10.77 -4.02
CA THR A 272 -11.35 -10.15 -2.80
C THR A 272 -10.34 -11.06 -2.12
N THR A 273 -9.25 -10.49 -1.60
CA THR A 273 -8.30 -11.20 -0.76
C THR A 273 -7.96 -10.41 0.48
N ARG A 274 -7.62 -11.12 1.56
CA ARG A 274 -7.17 -10.51 2.81
C ARG A 274 -6.06 -11.34 3.45
N VAL A 275 -5.06 -10.66 4.01
CA VAL A 275 -4.03 -11.26 4.86
C VAL A 275 -4.34 -10.98 6.33
N GLY A 276 -4.17 -11.99 7.18
CA GLY A 276 -4.33 -11.84 8.63
C GLY A 276 -5.77 -11.85 9.10
N GLU A 277 -5.96 -11.34 10.31
CA GLU A 277 -7.23 -11.35 11.03
C GLU A 277 -8.17 -10.23 10.57
N GLY A 278 -9.37 -10.23 11.12
CA GLY A 278 -10.38 -9.21 10.92
C GLY A 278 -11.52 -9.64 9.98
N PRO A 279 -12.54 -8.77 9.81
CA PRO A 279 -13.76 -9.10 9.07
C PRO A 279 -13.48 -9.32 7.59
N PHE A 280 -14.18 -10.29 7.01
CA PHE A 280 -14.15 -10.58 5.59
C PHE A 280 -15.53 -11.15 5.17
N PRO A 281 -16.53 -10.29 4.93
CA PRO A 281 -17.91 -10.72 4.72
C PRO A 281 -18.11 -11.72 3.57
N THR A 282 -17.31 -11.58 2.51
CA THR A 282 -17.42 -12.41 1.29
C THR A 282 -16.42 -13.58 1.27
N GLU A 283 -15.79 -13.91 2.40
CA GLU A 283 -14.80 -14.99 2.48
C GLU A 283 -15.39 -16.34 2.08
N LEU A 284 -14.62 -17.11 1.33
CA LEU A 284 -14.93 -18.46 0.87
C LEU A 284 -13.96 -19.45 1.51
N THR A 285 -14.53 -20.40 2.26
CA THR A 285 -13.78 -21.49 2.91
C THR A 285 -14.00 -22.84 2.21
N ASP A 286 -14.63 -22.81 1.05
CA ASP A 286 -15.00 -23.95 0.20
C ASP A 286 -13.99 -24.18 -0.94
N GLU A 287 -14.36 -25.07 -1.87
CA GLU A 287 -13.56 -25.41 -3.06
C GLU A 287 -13.31 -24.21 -3.97
N ILE A 288 -14.25 -23.25 -4.03
CA ILE A 288 -14.08 -22.02 -4.83
C ILE A 288 -13.02 -21.12 -4.19
N GLY A 289 -13.05 -20.97 -2.89
CA GLY A 289 -12.02 -20.22 -2.14
C GLY A 289 -10.63 -20.83 -2.31
N GLN A 290 -10.54 -22.17 -2.33
CA GLN A 290 -9.30 -22.87 -2.61
C GLN A 290 -8.83 -22.63 -4.05
N PHE A 291 -9.72 -22.77 -5.03
CA PHE A 291 -9.46 -22.52 -6.46
C PHE A 291 -8.90 -21.10 -6.69
N LEU A 292 -9.55 -20.06 -6.12
CA LEU A 292 -9.07 -18.68 -6.22
C LEU A 292 -7.67 -18.52 -5.62
N GLY A 293 -7.41 -19.16 -4.47
CA GLY A 293 -6.13 -19.14 -3.80
C GLY A 293 -5.00 -19.78 -4.61
N GLU A 294 -5.25 -20.93 -5.20
CA GLU A 294 -4.26 -21.68 -5.98
C GLU A 294 -4.01 -21.03 -7.35
N LYS A 295 -5.07 -20.79 -8.12
CA LYS A 295 -4.97 -20.17 -9.45
C LYS A 295 -4.48 -18.74 -9.41
N GLY A 296 -4.88 -17.98 -8.37
CA GLY A 296 -4.42 -16.63 -8.13
C GLY A 296 -3.01 -16.53 -7.52
N HIS A 297 -2.38 -17.66 -7.15
CA HIS A 297 -1.11 -17.66 -6.40
C HIS A 297 -1.17 -16.76 -5.18
N GLU A 298 -2.25 -16.88 -4.39
CA GLU A 298 -2.53 -15.98 -3.27
C GLU A 298 -1.72 -16.35 -2.02
N PHE A 299 -0.42 -16.06 -2.11
CA PHE A 299 0.55 -16.20 -1.02
C PHE A 299 1.31 -14.89 -0.82
N GLY A 300 1.59 -14.54 0.43
CA GLY A 300 2.33 -13.34 0.76
C GLY A 300 3.77 -13.39 0.23
N THR A 301 4.16 -12.42 -0.57
CA THR A 301 5.49 -12.35 -1.23
C THR A 301 6.67 -12.39 -0.23
N VAL A 302 6.48 -11.83 0.97
CA VAL A 302 7.52 -11.74 2.02
C VAL A 302 7.38 -12.85 3.05
N THR A 303 6.16 -13.19 3.44
CA THR A 303 5.88 -14.10 4.57
C THR A 303 5.48 -15.50 4.13
N GLY A 304 5.18 -15.74 2.84
CA GLY A 304 4.64 -16.99 2.33
C GLY A 304 3.25 -17.36 2.88
N ARG A 305 2.61 -16.49 3.68
CA ARG A 305 1.30 -16.75 4.28
C ARG A 305 0.24 -16.83 3.19
N LYS A 306 -0.64 -17.85 3.29
CA LYS A 306 -1.82 -17.98 2.43
C LYS A 306 -2.75 -16.79 2.69
N ARG A 307 -3.24 -16.16 1.62
CA ARG A 307 -4.28 -15.15 1.68
C ARG A 307 -5.65 -15.83 1.76
N ARG A 308 -6.55 -15.27 2.55
CA ARG A 308 -7.96 -15.58 2.55
C ARG A 308 -8.56 -15.06 1.25
N CYS A 309 -9.44 -15.81 0.60
CA CYS A 309 -10.05 -15.44 -0.68
C CYS A 309 -11.56 -15.38 -0.55
N GLY A 310 -12.20 -14.53 -1.34
CA GLY A 310 -13.65 -14.38 -1.35
C GLY A 310 -14.16 -13.72 -2.63
N TRP A 311 -15.47 -13.70 -2.79
CA TRP A 311 -16.12 -13.02 -3.91
C TRP A 311 -15.83 -11.52 -3.91
N PHE A 312 -15.96 -10.91 -5.08
CA PHE A 312 -15.85 -9.46 -5.23
C PHE A 312 -16.89 -8.75 -4.35
N ASP A 313 -16.45 -7.78 -3.57
CA ASP A 313 -17.30 -6.99 -2.68
C ASP A 313 -17.45 -5.57 -3.21
N ALA A 314 -18.53 -5.35 -3.96
CA ALA A 314 -18.81 -4.04 -4.56
C ALA A 314 -19.20 -2.99 -3.51
N ALA A 315 -19.78 -3.40 -2.39
CA ALA A 315 -20.14 -2.45 -1.31
C ALA A 315 -18.88 -1.83 -0.69
N LEU A 316 -17.86 -2.65 -0.41
CA LEU A 316 -16.56 -2.18 0.10
C LEU A 316 -15.78 -1.35 -0.93
N VAL A 317 -15.77 -1.78 -2.20
CA VAL A 317 -15.07 -1.03 -3.25
C VAL A 317 -15.77 0.31 -3.52
N ARG A 318 -17.10 0.36 -3.49
CA ARG A 318 -17.88 1.63 -3.59
C ARG A 318 -17.53 2.59 -2.46
N GLN A 319 -17.38 2.10 -1.21
CA GLN A 319 -16.89 2.91 -0.11
C GLN A 319 -15.48 3.45 -0.39
N SER A 320 -14.60 2.62 -0.94
CA SER A 320 -13.23 3.04 -1.32
C SER A 320 -13.26 4.07 -2.45
N VAL A 321 -14.15 3.92 -3.44
CA VAL A 321 -14.35 4.92 -4.51
C VAL A 321 -14.72 6.27 -3.91
N ALA A 322 -15.68 6.30 -2.99
CA ALA A 322 -16.15 7.53 -2.35
C ALA A 322 -15.08 8.20 -1.47
N THR A 323 -14.41 7.42 -0.61
CA THR A 323 -13.43 7.96 0.37
C THR A 323 -12.13 8.44 -0.28
N ASN A 324 -11.76 7.87 -1.43
CA ASN A 324 -10.57 8.27 -2.18
C ASN A 324 -10.87 9.29 -3.29
N GLY A 325 -12.11 9.41 -3.75
CA GLY A 325 -12.45 10.13 -4.97
C GLY A 325 -11.89 9.44 -6.23
N ILE A 326 -11.96 8.09 -6.28
CA ILE A 326 -11.42 7.31 -7.40
C ILE A 326 -12.09 7.74 -8.72
N THR A 327 -11.28 8.15 -9.68
CA THR A 327 -11.70 8.58 -11.01
C THR A 327 -11.92 7.40 -11.96
N GLY A 328 -11.12 6.34 -11.79
CA GLY A 328 -11.22 5.09 -12.51
C GLY A 328 -10.43 4.00 -11.81
N ILE A 329 -10.68 2.75 -12.20
CA ILE A 329 -9.98 1.61 -11.61
C ILE A 329 -9.09 0.89 -12.62
N ALA A 330 -8.02 0.27 -12.10
CA ALA A 330 -7.32 -0.80 -12.79
C ALA A 330 -7.81 -2.13 -12.21
N LEU A 331 -8.62 -2.85 -12.98
CA LEU A 331 -9.13 -4.16 -12.60
C LEU A 331 -8.07 -5.22 -12.91
N THR A 332 -7.68 -5.97 -11.91
CA THR A 332 -6.59 -6.95 -12.01
C THR A 332 -7.07 -8.38 -11.79
N LYS A 333 -6.30 -9.34 -12.29
CA LYS A 333 -6.55 -10.77 -12.04
C LYS A 333 -7.90 -11.30 -12.55
N LEU A 334 -8.39 -10.75 -13.65
CA LEU A 334 -9.59 -11.26 -14.30
C LEU A 334 -9.43 -12.73 -14.73
N ASP A 335 -8.25 -13.09 -15.21
CA ASP A 335 -7.81 -14.42 -15.64
C ASP A 335 -7.98 -15.51 -14.56
N VAL A 336 -7.95 -15.14 -13.29
CA VAL A 336 -8.16 -16.09 -12.19
C VAL A 336 -9.60 -16.62 -12.14
N LEU A 337 -10.55 -15.86 -12.67
CA LEU A 337 -11.97 -16.25 -12.71
C LEU A 337 -12.31 -17.20 -13.88
N ASP A 338 -11.39 -17.40 -14.85
CA ASP A 338 -11.62 -18.27 -16.00
C ASP A 338 -11.94 -19.71 -15.55
N GLY A 339 -12.96 -20.30 -16.11
CA GLY A 339 -13.39 -21.69 -15.84
C GLY A 339 -14.45 -21.81 -14.74
N LEU A 340 -14.80 -20.73 -14.04
CA LEU A 340 -15.94 -20.73 -13.10
C LEU A 340 -17.26 -20.69 -13.89
N GLU A 341 -18.24 -21.49 -13.47
CA GLU A 341 -19.57 -21.52 -14.09
C GLU A 341 -20.46 -20.36 -13.65
N GLU A 342 -20.30 -19.96 -12.38
CA GLU A 342 -21.02 -18.84 -11.77
C GLU A 342 -20.05 -17.92 -11.01
N LEU A 343 -20.33 -16.62 -11.04
CA LEU A 343 -19.62 -15.59 -10.30
C LEU A 343 -20.61 -14.84 -9.43
N LYS A 344 -20.18 -14.50 -8.21
CA LYS A 344 -21.02 -13.68 -7.30
C LYS A 344 -20.34 -12.37 -6.99
N ILE A 345 -21.15 -11.30 -6.94
CA ILE A 345 -20.72 -9.98 -6.52
C ILE A 345 -21.57 -9.56 -5.32
N CYS A 346 -20.94 -9.23 -4.21
CA CYS A 346 -21.63 -8.70 -3.05
C CYS A 346 -22.02 -7.24 -3.31
N VAL A 347 -23.32 -6.93 -3.19
CA VAL A 347 -23.88 -5.62 -3.48
C VAL A 347 -24.26 -4.83 -2.23
N GLY A 348 -24.30 -5.49 -1.07
CA GLY A 348 -24.65 -4.95 0.23
C GLY A 348 -24.70 -6.06 1.27
N TYR A 349 -25.22 -5.76 2.46
CA TYR A 349 -25.26 -6.72 3.57
C TYR A 349 -26.63 -6.71 4.24
N MET A 350 -26.97 -7.86 4.85
CA MET A 350 -28.01 -7.93 5.87
C MET A 350 -27.35 -7.79 7.26
N LEU A 351 -27.85 -6.91 8.10
CA LEU A 351 -27.45 -6.75 9.50
C LEU A 351 -28.70 -6.74 10.37
N ASP A 352 -28.83 -7.73 11.25
CA ASP A 352 -29.92 -7.85 12.22
C ASP A 352 -31.33 -7.73 11.57
N GLY A 353 -31.47 -8.19 10.31
CA GLY A 353 -32.73 -8.18 9.53
C GLY A 353 -32.93 -6.94 8.67
N GLU A 354 -32.02 -5.97 8.68
CA GLU A 354 -32.07 -4.79 7.83
C GLU A 354 -30.98 -4.86 6.73
N GLN A 355 -31.35 -4.43 5.52
CA GLN A 355 -30.40 -4.33 4.42
C GLN A 355 -29.61 -3.02 4.53
N ILE A 356 -28.29 -3.11 4.46
CA ILE A 356 -27.37 -1.97 4.44
C ILE A 356 -26.44 -2.03 3.21
N ASP A 357 -25.98 -0.88 2.76
CA ASP A 357 -25.17 -0.71 1.54
C ASP A 357 -23.68 -0.45 1.81
N HIS A 358 -23.26 -0.49 3.08
CA HIS A 358 -21.90 -0.25 3.53
C HIS A 358 -21.53 -1.19 4.70
N LEU A 359 -20.24 -1.41 4.92
CA LEU A 359 -19.77 -2.16 6.08
C LEU A 359 -19.85 -1.26 7.34
N PRO A 360 -20.53 -1.70 8.41
CA PRO A 360 -20.62 -0.89 9.63
C PRO A 360 -19.25 -0.72 10.29
N ALA A 361 -19.03 0.41 10.99
CA ALA A 361 -17.76 0.71 11.64
C ALA A 361 -17.49 -0.17 12.88
N SER A 362 -18.55 -0.59 13.58
CA SER A 362 -18.42 -1.37 14.81
C SER A 362 -18.00 -2.81 14.52
N GLN A 363 -16.92 -3.27 15.16
CA GLN A 363 -16.40 -4.64 15.03
C GLN A 363 -17.48 -5.72 15.32
N GLY A 364 -18.31 -5.50 16.33
CA GLY A 364 -19.41 -6.42 16.65
C GLY A 364 -20.49 -6.47 15.56
N ALA A 365 -20.78 -5.37 14.88
CA ALA A 365 -21.67 -5.35 13.73
C ALA A 365 -21.02 -6.01 12.50
N GLN A 366 -19.74 -5.71 12.24
CA GLN A 366 -18.98 -6.34 11.14
C GLN A 366 -18.97 -7.88 11.23
N ALA A 367 -18.97 -8.43 12.43
CA ALA A 367 -19.00 -9.88 12.66
C ALA A 367 -20.37 -10.53 12.36
N ARG A 368 -21.45 -9.72 12.26
CA ARG A 368 -22.83 -10.20 12.05
C ARG A 368 -23.38 -9.91 10.67
N VAL A 369 -22.66 -9.16 9.84
CA VAL A 369 -23.15 -8.89 8.49
C VAL A 369 -23.15 -10.16 7.64
N GLU A 370 -24.20 -10.33 6.85
CA GLU A 370 -24.32 -11.40 5.87
C GLU A 370 -24.34 -10.77 4.46
N PRO A 371 -23.46 -11.21 3.54
CA PRO A 371 -23.38 -10.60 2.22
C PRO A 371 -24.61 -10.91 1.36
N ILE A 372 -25.11 -9.90 0.64
CA ILE A 372 -26.16 -10.01 -0.37
C ILE A 372 -25.48 -10.08 -1.73
N TYR A 373 -25.76 -11.14 -2.49
CA TYR A 373 -25.10 -11.37 -3.78
C TYR A 373 -26.03 -11.18 -4.97
N VAL A 374 -25.48 -10.64 -6.04
CA VAL A 374 -25.95 -10.90 -7.41
C VAL A 374 -25.11 -11.99 -8.03
N THR A 375 -25.74 -12.89 -8.79
CA THR A 375 -25.09 -14.00 -9.48
C THR A 375 -25.01 -13.71 -10.97
N LEU A 376 -23.84 -13.92 -11.57
CA LEU A 376 -23.58 -13.78 -12.99
C LEU A 376 -23.13 -15.11 -13.55
N GLU A 377 -23.44 -15.35 -14.82
CA GLU A 377 -22.87 -16.45 -15.58
C GLU A 377 -21.36 -16.26 -15.75
N GLY A 378 -20.59 -17.32 -15.49
CA GLY A 378 -19.14 -17.34 -15.70
C GLY A 378 -18.77 -17.62 -17.15
N TRP A 379 -17.50 -17.91 -17.39
CA TRP A 379 -16.98 -18.23 -18.73
C TRP A 379 -15.95 -19.34 -18.66
N LYS A 380 -15.84 -20.10 -19.75
CA LYS A 380 -14.90 -21.23 -19.83
C LYS A 380 -13.65 -20.92 -20.64
N GLU A 381 -13.73 -19.94 -21.53
CA GLU A 381 -12.63 -19.49 -22.37
C GLU A 381 -11.59 -18.75 -21.53
N SER A 382 -10.33 -18.79 -21.96
CA SER A 382 -9.26 -18.09 -21.27
C SER A 382 -9.28 -16.60 -21.60
N THR A 383 -9.14 -15.77 -20.56
CA THR A 383 -8.90 -14.33 -20.70
C THR A 383 -7.41 -13.98 -20.63
N VAL A 384 -6.54 -14.97 -20.35
CA VAL A 384 -5.09 -14.78 -20.23
C VAL A 384 -4.50 -14.21 -21.52
N GLY A 385 -3.80 -13.10 -21.41
CA GLY A 385 -3.10 -12.47 -22.55
C GLY A 385 -4.00 -11.65 -23.46
N ALA A 386 -5.29 -11.44 -23.13
CA ALA A 386 -6.16 -10.55 -23.88
C ALA A 386 -5.63 -9.10 -23.82
N ARG A 387 -5.54 -8.44 -24.98
CA ARG A 387 -5.01 -7.07 -25.15
C ARG A 387 -6.04 -6.12 -25.75
N SER A 388 -7.21 -6.62 -26.08
CA SER A 388 -8.35 -5.83 -26.54
C SER A 388 -9.66 -6.40 -25.99
N TRP A 389 -10.72 -5.60 -25.99
CA TRP A 389 -12.04 -6.06 -25.60
C TRP A 389 -12.57 -7.19 -26.50
N ALA A 390 -12.15 -7.23 -27.77
CA ALA A 390 -12.56 -8.28 -28.72
C ALA A 390 -11.98 -9.66 -28.39
N ASP A 391 -10.92 -9.71 -27.59
CA ASP A 391 -10.28 -10.96 -27.17
C ASP A 391 -10.98 -11.61 -25.96
N LEU A 392 -11.93 -10.89 -25.33
CA LEU A 392 -12.60 -11.33 -24.11
C LEU A 392 -13.91 -12.06 -24.41
N PRO A 393 -14.25 -13.12 -23.64
CA PRO A 393 -15.59 -13.72 -23.65
C PRO A 393 -16.66 -12.70 -23.30
N ALA A 394 -17.85 -12.84 -23.88
CA ALA A 394 -18.97 -11.93 -23.64
C ALA A 394 -19.36 -11.85 -22.15
N GLN A 395 -19.30 -12.98 -21.43
CA GLN A 395 -19.58 -13.03 -19.99
C GLN A 395 -18.52 -12.29 -19.15
N ALA A 396 -17.24 -12.37 -19.54
CA ALA A 396 -16.18 -11.61 -18.89
C ALA A 396 -16.41 -10.09 -19.07
N ILE A 397 -16.81 -9.66 -20.27
CA ILE A 397 -17.19 -8.26 -20.53
C ILE A 397 -18.38 -7.84 -19.65
N LYS A 398 -19.42 -8.68 -19.57
CA LYS A 398 -20.60 -8.43 -18.71
C LYS A 398 -20.17 -8.31 -17.24
N TYR A 399 -19.28 -9.17 -16.75
CA TYR A 399 -18.76 -9.10 -15.40
C TYR A 399 -18.06 -7.76 -15.14
N VAL A 400 -17.17 -7.34 -16.02
CA VAL A 400 -16.45 -6.07 -15.91
C VAL A 400 -17.43 -4.89 -15.89
N ARG A 401 -18.43 -4.87 -16.79
CA ARG A 401 -19.46 -3.81 -16.84
C ARG A 401 -20.32 -3.78 -15.59
N GLN A 402 -20.68 -4.95 -15.05
CA GLN A 402 -21.41 -5.02 -13.79
C GLN A 402 -20.60 -4.49 -12.61
N VAL A 403 -19.30 -4.76 -12.58
CA VAL A 403 -18.41 -4.18 -11.58
C VAL A 403 -18.40 -2.65 -11.67
N GLU A 404 -18.21 -2.08 -12.87
CA GLU A 404 -18.24 -0.61 -13.08
C GLU A 404 -19.54 0.01 -12.58
N GLU A 405 -20.67 -0.58 -12.94
CA GLU A 405 -22.01 -0.09 -12.55
C GLU A 405 -22.18 -0.12 -11.02
N LEU A 406 -21.82 -1.22 -10.38
CA LEU A 406 -22.01 -1.42 -8.94
C LEU A 406 -21.10 -0.55 -8.08
N ILE A 407 -19.89 -0.24 -8.53
CA ILE A 407 -18.94 0.58 -7.77
C ILE A 407 -19.03 2.08 -8.13
N GLY A 408 -19.64 2.42 -9.25
CA GLY A 408 -19.78 3.80 -9.73
C GLY A 408 -18.48 4.42 -10.27
N ALA A 409 -17.54 3.59 -10.75
CA ALA A 409 -16.29 4.06 -11.34
C ALA A 409 -15.92 3.22 -12.58
N PRO A 410 -15.42 3.85 -13.69
CA PRO A 410 -15.06 3.15 -14.91
C PRO A 410 -13.77 2.35 -14.75
N VAL A 411 -13.61 1.28 -15.53
CA VAL A 411 -12.35 0.57 -15.71
C VAL A 411 -11.48 1.34 -16.69
N ALA A 412 -10.40 1.94 -16.18
CA ALA A 412 -9.38 2.63 -16.98
C ALA A 412 -8.35 1.65 -17.55
N LEU A 413 -8.00 0.62 -16.77
CA LEU A 413 -7.08 -0.45 -17.19
C LEU A 413 -7.64 -1.81 -16.78
N LEU A 414 -7.50 -2.81 -17.65
CA LEU A 414 -7.88 -4.20 -17.36
C LEU A 414 -6.66 -5.10 -17.53
N SER A 415 -6.19 -5.70 -16.44
CA SER A 415 -5.06 -6.64 -16.45
C SER A 415 -5.55 -8.07 -16.57
N THR A 416 -5.07 -8.78 -17.59
CA THR A 416 -5.51 -10.13 -17.99
C THR A 416 -4.48 -11.23 -17.73
N SER A 417 -3.29 -10.87 -17.21
CA SER A 417 -2.26 -11.82 -16.75
C SER A 417 -1.24 -11.12 -15.85
N PRO A 418 -0.28 -11.84 -15.25
CA PRO A 418 0.85 -11.22 -14.55
C PRO A 418 1.80 -10.41 -15.45
N GLU A 419 1.85 -10.73 -16.75
CA GLU A 419 2.74 -10.08 -17.71
C GLU A 419 2.34 -8.62 -17.93
N ARG A 420 3.34 -7.74 -18.02
CA ARG A 420 3.15 -6.30 -18.12
C ARG A 420 2.30 -5.89 -19.32
N ASP A 421 2.58 -6.47 -20.50
CA ASP A 421 1.94 -6.10 -21.77
C ASP A 421 0.50 -6.63 -21.89
N ASP A 422 0.10 -7.56 -21.03
CA ASP A 422 -1.24 -8.12 -21.01
C ASP A 422 -2.18 -7.22 -20.20
N THR A 423 -2.35 -6.00 -20.73
CA THR A 423 -3.20 -4.96 -20.14
C THR A 423 -3.98 -4.25 -21.24
N ILE A 424 -5.30 -4.23 -21.11
CA ILE A 424 -6.18 -3.43 -21.98
C ILE A 424 -6.24 -2.02 -21.40
N LEU A 425 -5.71 -1.05 -22.14
CA LEU A 425 -5.80 0.38 -21.81
C LEU A 425 -7.11 0.94 -22.35
N VAL A 426 -7.97 1.43 -21.47
CA VAL A 426 -9.24 2.08 -21.81
C VAL A 426 -9.11 3.60 -21.73
N THR A 427 -8.46 4.09 -20.68
CA THR A 427 -8.20 5.52 -20.46
C THR A 427 -6.79 5.67 -19.91
N ASP A 428 -5.95 6.52 -20.48
CA ASP A 428 -4.64 6.83 -19.94
C ASP A 428 -4.80 7.80 -18.76
N PRO A 429 -4.39 7.42 -17.53
CA PRO A 429 -4.54 8.29 -16.36
C PRO A 429 -3.70 9.58 -16.42
N PHE A 430 -2.69 9.67 -17.29
CA PHE A 430 -1.86 10.88 -17.47
C PHE A 430 -2.39 11.83 -18.56
N GLU A 431 -3.39 11.41 -19.34
CA GLU A 431 -4.07 12.26 -20.31
C GLU A 431 -5.23 13.00 -19.68
N ASP A 432 -5.45 14.26 -20.10
CA ASP A 432 -6.57 15.11 -19.63
C ASP A 432 -7.89 14.75 -20.31
#